data_2378de8dfaab2f6f78db2ee56c7d916e
#
_entry.id   2378de8dfaab2f6f78db2ee56c7d916e
#
_cell.length_a   1.000
_cell.length_b   1.000
_cell.length_c   1.000
_cell.angle_alpha   90.00
_cell.angle_beta   90.00
_cell.angle_gamma   90.00
#
_symmetry.space_group_name_H-M   'P 1'
#
loop_
_entity.id
_entity.type
_entity.pdbx_description
1 polymer ?
#
loop_
_entity_poly.entity_id
_entity_poly.type
_entity_poly.pdbx_seq_one_letter_code
_entity_poly.pdbx_strand_id
1 'polypeptide(L)'
;MLFAILYDIINYHNVEKGGYMQATEKQFHIQCVEGDVGRYVLLPGDPGRCEAIAKHFDNPVHIGMNREYNIWTGTLLGQKVSVCSTGIGGPSAAIAMEELTKIGADTFVRVGTCGGIALDVMPGDVVVATGAIRFEHTSLEYAPIEFPSVSDFGIAAALKEAGEELGFRIHTGVVQCKDSFYGQHSPERSPVYYDLLQKWESWKRLGVKASEMESAALFVVAAALGVRCGSCFHVVWNQEREKAGMFMPMTEDTSGAIKVGIEAVKKLIAQDLKKKQ
;
A
#
# COMPACT_ATOMS: atom_id res chain seq x y z
N MET A 1 29.38 -19.52 24.97
CA MET A 1 28.54 -19.55 23.79
C MET A 1 27.28 -18.68 23.92
N LEU A 2 26.54 -18.76 25.02
CA LEU A 2 25.35 -17.88 25.23
C LEU A 2 25.70 -16.38 25.36
N PHE A 3 26.82 -16.02 25.98
CA PHE A 3 27.27 -14.63 26.12
C PHE A 3 27.71 -13.98 24.80
N ALA A 4 28.22 -14.76 23.85
CA ALA A 4 28.56 -14.25 22.50
C ALA A 4 27.31 -13.91 21.70
N ILE A 5 26.26 -14.74 21.79
CA ILE A 5 24.98 -14.51 21.10
C ILE A 5 24.24 -13.28 21.67
N LEU A 6 24.29 -13.07 23.01
CA LEU A 6 23.75 -11.85 23.62
C LEU A 6 24.53 -10.59 23.25
N TYR A 7 25.85 -10.68 23.08
CA TYR A 7 26.69 -9.57 22.65
C TYR A 7 26.39 -9.16 21.20
N ASP A 8 26.14 -10.12 20.34
CA ASP A 8 25.74 -9.87 18.93
C ASP A 8 24.31 -9.29 18.84
N ILE A 9 23.37 -9.73 19.69
CA ILE A 9 21.99 -9.17 19.71
C ILE A 9 21.99 -7.73 20.26
N ILE A 10 22.81 -7.41 21.25
CA ILE A 10 22.91 -6.04 21.79
C ILE A 10 23.64 -5.11 20.80
N ASN A 11 24.59 -5.60 20.06
CA ASN A 11 25.28 -4.82 19.01
C ASN A 11 24.45 -4.66 17.73
N TYR A 12 23.43 -5.47 17.48
CA TYR A 12 22.49 -5.27 16.37
C TYR A 12 21.69 -3.96 16.50
N HIS A 13 21.51 -3.45 17.74
CA HIS A 13 20.87 -2.15 18.00
C HIS A 13 21.84 -0.96 17.92
N ASN A 14 23.16 -1.23 17.84
CA ASN A 14 24.22 -0.24 17.65
C ASN A 14 24.91 -0.37 16.29
N VAL A 15 24.23 -0.91 15.26
CA VAL A 15 24.63 -0.66 13.89
C VAL A 15 24.53 0.85 13.70
N GLU A 16 25.67 1.50 13.81
CA GLU A 16 25.85 2.91 13.52
C GLU A 16 25.08 3.25 12.25
N LYS A 17 24.43 4.41 12.24
CA LYS A 17 23.93 5.07 11.03
C LYS A 17 25.09 5.44 10.09
N GLY A 18 25.89 4.48 9.71
CA GLY A 18 27.15 4.65 9.00
C GLY A 18 27.45 3.46 8.11
N GLY A 19 26.74 3.34 7.00
CA GLY A 19 26.98 2.30 6.00
C GLY A 19 25.97 2.29 4.87
N TYR A 20 25.09 3.28 4.79
CA TYR A 20 24.33 3.51 3.56
C TYR A 20 25.30 4.05 2.51
N MET A 21 25.42 3.33 1.39
CA MET A 21 26.16 3.77 0.21
C MET A 21 25.80 5.24 -0.04
N GLN A 22 26.80 6.06 -0.27
CA GLN A 22 26.57 7.48 -0.55
C GLN A 22 25.56 7.62 -1.69
N ALA A 23 24.65 8.53 -1.56
CA ALA A 23 23.47 8.80 -2.38
C ALA A 23 23.73 9.16 -3.86
N THR A 24 24.90 8.86 -4.38
CA THR A 24 25.30 9.06 -5.79
C THR A 24 25.02 7.85 -6.68
N GLU A 25 24.77 6.67 -6.11
CA GLU A 25 24.49 5.46 -6.90
C GLU A 25 22.98 5.25 -7.03
N LYS A 26 22.56 4.98 -8.27
CA LYS A 26 21.16 4.65 -8.58
C LYS A 26 20.74 3.36 -7.90
N GLN A 27 19.58 3.37 -7.33
CA GLN A 27 18.95 2.16 -6.81
C GLN A 27 18.74 1.16 -7.96
N PHE A 28 18.91 -0.13 -7.67
CA PHE A 28 19.02 -1.15 -8.71
C PHE A 28 17.75 -1.30 -9.55
N HIS A 29 16.57 -1.30 -8.90
CA HIS A 29 15.30 -1.52 -9.60
C HIS A 29 14.63 -0.23 -10.02
N ILE A 30 14.50 0.74 -9.12
CA ILE A 30 13.80 1.99 -9.44
C ILE A 30 14.65 3.00 -10.22
N GLN A 31 15.96 2.79 -10.32
CA GLN A 31 16.92 3.63 -11.08
C GLN A 31 16.92 5.11 -10.66
N CYS A 32 16.59 5.41 -9.41
CA CYS A 32 16.59 6.74 -8.82
C CYS A 32 17.73 6.94 -7.82
N VAL A 33 18.09 8.19 -7.57
CA VAL A 33 19.04 8.62 -6.56
C VAL A 33 18.36 9.50 -5.51
N GLU A 34 19.07 9.79 -4.40
CA GLU A 34 18.60 10.78 -3.41
C GLU A 34 18.33 12.13 -4.07
N GLY A 35 17.19 12.73 -3.73
CA GLY A 35 16.72 13.97 -4.33
C GLY A 35 15.76 13.81 -5.52
N ASP A 36 15.73 12.66 -6.19
CA ASP A 36 14.78 12.39 -7.27
C ASP A 36 13.33 12.28 -6.77
N VAL A 37 13.15 11.72 -5.57
CA VAL A 37 11.82 11.48 -5.00
C VAL A 37 11.54 12.37 -3.78
N GLY A 38 10.25 12.51 -3.45
CA GLY A 38 9.80 13.19 -2.25
C GLY A 38 9.69 12.24 -1.07
N ARG A 39 9.57 12.83 0.12
CA ARG A 39 9.33 12.11 1.38
C ARG A 39 8.00 11.35 1.37
N TYR A 40 6.97 11.88 0.70
CA TYR A 40 5.64 11.27 0.57
C TYR A 40 5.52 10.62 -0.79
N VAL A 41 5.18 9.33 -0.82
CA VAL A 41 5.07 8.57 -2.07
C VAL A 41 3.72 7.88 -2.17
N LEU A 42 3.01 8.13 -3.28
CA LEU A 42 1.82 7.36 -3.64
C LEU A 42 2.24 6.11 -4.43
N LEU A 43 1.64 4.97 -4.08
CA LEU A 43 1.99 3.66 -4.64
C LEU A 43 0.79 3.04 -5.37
N PRO A 44 0.53 3.36 -6.65
CA PRO A 44 -0.38 2.57 -7.49
C PRO A 44 0.29 1.25 -7.91
N GLY A 45 -0.49 0.21 -8.21
CA GLY A 45 0.05 -1.01 -8.82
C GLY A 45 0.39 -0.81 -10.30
N ASP A 46 -0.54 -0.21 -11.05
CA ASP A 46 -0.45 -0.02 -12.50
C ASP A 46 0.43 1.18 -12.86
N PRO A 47 1.51 0.98 -13.67
CA PRO A 47 2.35 2.07 -14.18
C PRO A 47 1.58 3.14 -14.97
N GLY A 48 0.50 2.76 -15.64
CA GLY A 48 -0.35 3.68 -16.39
C GLY A 48 -1.07 4.72 -15.52
N ARG A 49 -1.22 4.46 -14.22
CA ARG A 49 -1.84 5.42 -13.29
C ARG A 49 -0.90 6.50 -12.78
N CYS A 50 0.42 6.35 -12.93
CA CYS A 50 1.38 7.28 -12.37
C CYS A 50 1.22 8.69 -12.93
N GLU A 51 1.06 8.85 -14.24
CA GLU A 51 0.82 10.16 -14.86
C GLU A 51 -0.51 10.78 -14.41
N ALA A 52 -1.57 9.97 -14.30
CA ALA A 52 -2.87 10.46 -13.83
C ALA A 52 -2.80 10.99 -12.39
N ILE A 53 -2.03 10.32 -11.52
CA ILE A 53 -1.77 10.77 -10.15
C ILE A 53 -0.91 12.03 -10.16
N ALA A 54 0.17 12.05 -10.96
CA ALA A 54 1.10 13.18 -11.05
C ALA A 54 0.43 14.47 -11.53
N LYS A 55 -0.62 14.40 -12.34
CA LYS A 55 -1.44 15.57 -12.76
C LYS A 55 -2.07 16.35 -11.60
N HIS A 56 -2.15 15.75 -10.41
CA HIS A 56 -2.59 16.43 -9.19
C HIS A 56 -1.46 17.15 -8.43
N PHE A 57 -0.20 16.99 -8.84
CA PHE A 57 0.95 17.67 -8.25
C PHE A 57 1.19 19.02 -8.92
N ASP A 58 1.79 19.95 -8.20
CA ASP A 58 2.34 21.15 -8.79
C ASP A 58 3.68 20.82 -9.47
N ASN A 59 3.86 21.28 -10.72
CA ASN A 59 5.08 21.09 -11.52
C ASN A 59 5.57 19.63 -11.59
N PRO A 60 4.75 18.68 -12.04
CA PRO A 60 5.13 17.29 -12.10
C PRO A 60 6.20 17.04 -13.17
N VAL A 61 7.21 16.24 -12.81
CA VAL A 61 8.30 15.83 -13.70
C VAL A 61 8.35 14.31 -13.73
N HIS A 62 8.43 13.74 -14.92
CA HIS A 62 8.69 12.32 -15.10
C HIS A 62 10.17 12.03 -14.79
N ILE A 63 10.42 11.27 -13.75
CA ILE A 63 11.78 10.91 -13.32
C ILE A 63 12.32 9.77 -14.18
N GLY A 64 11.49 8.77 -14.46
CA GLY A 64 11.84 7.63 -15.29
C GLY A 64 10.93 6.44 -15.11
N MET A 65 11.15 5.45 -15.93
CA MET A 65 10.50 4.15 -15.84
C MET A 65 11.53 3.04 -16.04
N ASN A 66 11.57 2.09 -15.11
CA ASN A 66 12.34 0.87 -15.23
C ASN A 66 11.50 -0.30 -14.73
N ARG A 67 11.38 -1.36 -15.51
CA ARG A 67 10.49 -2.50 -15.25
C ARG A 67 9.06 -1.99 -15.00
N GLU A 68 8.43 -2.39 -13.90
CA GLU A 68 7.10 -1.93 -13.44
C GLU A 68 7.12 -0.59 -12.69
N TYR A 69 8.28 -0.04 -12.39
CA TYR A 69 8.45 1.18 -11.60
C TYR A 69 8.46 2.42 -12.49
N ASN A 70 7.33 3.09 -12.60
CA ASN A 70 7.15 4.37 -13.30
C ASN A 70 7.06 5.48 -12.26
N ILE A 71 7.97 6.46 -12.32
CA ILE A 71 8.14 7.45 -11.25
C ILE A 71 7.95 8.86 -11.76
N TRP A 72 7.10 9.61 -11.07
CA TRP A 72 6.91 11.05 -11.24
C TRP A 72 7.08 11.76 -9.91
N THR A 73 7.63 12.96 -9.95
CA THR A 73 7.83 13.80 -8.77
C THR A 73 7.34 15.22 -9.04
N GLY A 74 6.72 15.83 -8.05
CA GLY A 74 6.26 17.22 -8.07
C GLY A 74 6.13 17.73 -6.65
N THR A 75 5.22 18.69 -6.41
CA THR A 75 4.98 19.21 -5.07
C THR A 75 3.48 19.21 -4.72
N LEU A 76 3.18 19.12 -3.42
CA LEU A 76 1.87 19.43 -2.83
C LEU A 76 2.12 20.30 -1.59
N LEU A 77 1.41 21.41 -1.49
CA LEU A 77 1.60 22.38 -0.39
C LEU A 77 3.09 22.78 -0.19
N GLY A 78 3.84 22.88 -1.29
CA GLY A 78 5.27 23.23 -1.28
C GLY A 78 6.21 22.11 -0.81
N GLN A 79 5.70 20.91 -0.50
CA GLN A 79 6.51 19.74 -0.13
C GLN A 79 6.67 18.79 -1.33
N LYS A 80 7.88 18.27 -1.52
CA LYS A 80 8.15 17.31 -2.58
C LYS A 80 7.37 16.02 -2.32
N VAL A 81 6.64 15.56 -3.34
CA VAL A 81 5.85 14.33 -3.34
C VAL A 81 6.15 13.53 -4.59
N SER A 82 6.01 12.23 -4.52
CA SER A 82 6.23 11.35 -5.67
C SER A 82 5.10 10.34 -5.83
N VAL A 83 5.01 9.77 -7.00
CA VAL A 83 4.27 8.55 -7.28
C VAL A 83 5.23 7.55 -7.90
N CYS A 84 5.15 6.30 -7.46
CA CYS A 84 5.91 5.18 -8.00
C CYS A 84 4.98 3.97 -8.12
N SER A 85 4.82 3.41 -9.31
CA SER A 85 4.09 2.16 -9.48
C SER A 85 4.87 0.99 -8.88
N THR A 86 4.14 -0.03 -8.42
CA THR A 86 4.72 -1.20 -7.75
C THR A 86 4.58 -2.49 -8.56
N GLY A 87 3.85 -2.47 -9.69
CA GLY A 87 3.39 -3.72 -10.29
C GLY A 87 2.37 -4.43 -9.39
N ILE A 88 2.28 -5.74 -9.51
CA ILE A 88 1.35 -6.60 -8.77
C ILE A 88 2.12 -7.48 -7.78
N GLY A 89 1.66 -7.51 -6.54
CA GLY A 89 2.11 -8.46 -5.53
C GLY A 89 3.18 -7.93 -4.58
N GLY A 90 3.32 -8.65 -3.47
CA GLY A 90 4.19 -8.29 -2.35
C GLY A 90 5.66 -8.09 -2.72
N PRO A 91 6.32 -9.01 -3.47
CA PRO A 91 7.74 -8.89 -3.77
C PRO A 91 8.11 -7.59 -4.49
N SER A 92 7.35 -7.23 -5.53
CA SER A 92 7.59 -6.01 -6.29
C SER A 92 7.33 -4.75 -5.46
N ALA A 93 6.25 -4.75 -4.69
CA ALA A 93 5.91 -3.64 -3.79
C ALA A 93 6.96 -3.45 -2.68
N ALA A 94 7.49 -4.54 -2.11
CA ALA A 94 8.54 -4.51 -1.11
C ALA A 94 9.85 -3.91 -1.67
N ILE A 95 10.28 -4.32 -2.86
CA ILE A 95 11.46 -3.75 -3.54
C ILE A 95 11.30 -2.23 -3.72
N ALA A 96 10.13 -1.78 -4.21
CA ALA A 96 9.88 -0.34 -4.37
C ALA A 96 10.03 0.41 -3.04
N MET A 97 9.40 -0.07 -1.96
CA MET A 97 9.45 0.58 -0.65
C MET A 97 10.87 0.60 -0.07
N GLU A 98 11.61 -0.50 -0.16
CA GLU A 98 13.01 -0.59 0.27
C GLU A 98 13.89 0.47 -0.42
N GLU A 99 13.84 0.52 -1.75
CA GLU A 99 14.70 1.40 -2.52
C GLU A 99 14.29 2.87 -2.39
N LEU A 100 12.98 3.17 -2.33
CA LEU A 100 12.47 4.52 -2.07
C LEU A 100 12.86 5.01 -0.67
N THR A 101 12.82 4.13 0.34
CA THR A 101 13.23 4.48 1.71
C THR A 101 14.72 4.82 1.78
N LYS A 102 15.59 4.07 1.08
CA LYS A 102 17.04 4.34 1.01
C LYS A 102 17.36 5.73 0.45
N ILE A 103 16.49 6.28 -0.40
CA ILE A 103 16.68 7.60 -1.01
C ILE A 103 15.80 8.69 -0.39
N GLY A 104 15.27 8.45 0.82
CA GLY A 104 14.68 9.48 1.68
C GLY A 104 13.15 9.50 1.76
N ALA A 105 12.43 8.58 1.15
CA ALA A 105 10.99 8.45 1.36
C ALA A 105 10.70 7.80 2.73
N ASP A 106 9.69 8.30 3.47
CA ASP A 106 9.32 7.78 4.80
C ASP A 106 7.80 7.68 5.04
N THR A 107 7.00 8.06 4.05
CA THR A 107 5.54 8.06 4.15
C THR A 107 4.94 7.57 2.85
N PHE A 108 4.27 6.42 2.92
CA PHE A 108 3.77 5.72 1.76
C PHE A 108 2.24 5.60 1.81
N VAL A 109 1.58 5.94 0.73
CA VAL A 109 0.13 5.81 0.57
C VAL A 109 -0.16 4.95 -0.65
N ARG A 110 -0.56 3.70 -0.42
CA ARG A 110 -1.01 2.85 -1.51
C ARG A 110 -2.38 3.30 -2.00
N VAL A 111 -2.50 3.49 -3.30
CA VAL A 111 -3.74 3.83 -4.00
C VAL A 111 -4.05 2.76 -5.04
N GLY A 112 -4.99 1.89 -4.73
CA GLY A 112 -5.25 0.70 -5.53
C GLY A 112 -6.71 0.54 -5.94
N THR A 113 -6.99 -0.64 -6.50
CA THR A 113 -8.33 -1.18 -6.71
C THR A 113 -8.49 -2.45 -5.91
N CYS A 114 -9.72 -2.79 -5.55
CA CYS A 114 -10.03 -4.03 -4.82
C CYS A 114 -11.35 -4.64 -5.27
N GLY A 115 -11.51 -5.93 -4.98
CA GLY A 115 -12.80 -6.60 -4.98
C GLY A 115 -13.43 -6.53 -3.59
N GLY A 116 -14.68 -6.10 -3.48
CA GLY A 116 -15.44 -6.15 -2.23
C GLY A 116 -15.69 -7.58 -1.77
N ILE A 117 -15.70 -7.80 -0.45
CA ILE A 117 -16.09 -9.07 0.20
C ILE A 117 -17.36 -8.86 1.00
N ALA A 118 -17.39 -7.88 1.89
CA ALA A 118 -18.56 -7.57 2.69
C ALA A 118 -19.71 -7.06 1.80
N LEU A 119 -20.96 -7.49 2.07
CA LEU A 119 -22.11 -7.17 1.24
C LEU A 119 -22.48 -5.69 1.24
N ASP A 120 -22.07 -4.93 2.24
CA ASP A 120 -22.25 -3.47 2.33
C ASP A 120 -21.27 -2.68 1.44
N VAL A 121 -20.21 -3.32 0.92
CA VAL A 121 -19.19 -2.70 0.05
C VAL A 121 -19.62 -2.84 -1.41
N MET A 122 -19.81 -1.71 -2.10
CA MET A 122 -20.29 -1.67 -3.49
C MET A 122 -19.22 -1.14 -4.45
N PRO A 123 -19.28 -1.52 -5.74
CA PRO A 123 -18.50 -0.83 -6.77
C PRO A 123 -18.71 0.68 -6.72
N GLY A 124 -17.63 1.45 -6.81
CA GLY A 124 -17.64 2.91 -6.64
C GLY A 124 -17.31 3.39 -5.22
N ASP A 125 -17.48 2.55 -4.20
CA ASP A 125 -17.06 2.87 -2.83
C ASP A 125 -15.52 2.90 -2.70
N VAL A 126 -15.03 3.46 -1.61
CA VAL A 126 -13.61 3.44 -1.25
C VAL A 126 -13.42 2.67 0.07
N VAL A 127 -12.48 1.73 0.06
CA VAL A 127 -12.07 0.99 1.26
C VAL A 127 -10.73 1.53 1.75
N VAL A 128 -10.66 1.92 3.02
CA VAL A 128 -9.42 2.27 3.73
C VAL A 128 -9.04 1.09 4.62
N ALA A 129 -7.87 0.51 4.38
CA ALA A 129 -7.38 -0.63 5.14
C ALA A 129 -6.86 -0.17 6.52
N THR A 130 -7.39 -0.76 7.59
CA THR A 130 -6.85 -0.62 8.95
C THR A 130 -5.83 -1.71 9.28
N GLY A 131 -5.88 -2.81 8.55
CA GLY A 131 -4.96 -3.93 8.60
C GLY A 131 -5.22 -4.87 7.43
N ALA A 132 -4.33 -5.82 7.22
CA ALA A 132 -4.41 -6.77 6.14
C ALA A 132 -4.15 -8.21 6.62
N ILE A 133 -4.92 -9.15 6.08
CA ILE A 133 -4.66 -10.58 6.28
C ILE A 133 -3.38 -10.94 5.51
N ARG A 134 -2.43 -11.53 6.18
CA ARG A 134 -1.15 -12.00 5.64
C ARG A 134 -1.32 -13.35 4.93
N PHE A 135 -2.08 -13.36 3.84
CA PHE A 135 -2.26 -14.54 2.98
C PHE A 135 -1.36 -14.44 1.73
N GLU A 136 -0.16 -13.96 1.95
CA GLU A 136 0.94 -13.81 1.02
C GLU A 136 2.26 -14.18 1.73
N HIS A 137 3.34 -14.36 1.00
CA HIS A 137 4.58 -14.86 1.58
C HIS A 137 5.61 -13.77 1.89
N THR A 138 5.61 -12.66 1.16
CA THR A 138 6.62 -11.59 1.31
C THR A 138 6.74 -11.09 2.75
N SER A 139 5.60 -10.83 3.41
CA SER A 139 5.62 -10.33 4.79
C SER A 139 6.22 -11.32 5.78
N LEU A 140 6.20 -12.63 5.48
CA LEU A 140 6.79 -13.67 6.34
C LEU A 140 8.32 -13.64 6.33
N GLU A 141 8.93 -13.06 5.29
CA GLU A 141 10.38 -12.88 5.21
C GLU A 141 10.87 -11.64 5.97
N TYR A 142 9.94 -10.73 6.34
CA TYR A 142 10.25 -9.51 7.11
C TYR A 142 9.89 -9.62 8.60
N ALA A 143 8.88 -10.39 8.95
CA ALA A 143 8.44 -10.54 10.34
C ALA A 143 7.74 -11.89 10.58
N PRO A 144 7.81 -12.45 11.81
CA PRO A 144 7.09 -13.67 12.16
C PRO A 144 5.57 -13.48 11.98
N ILE A 145 4.84 -14.61 11.78
CA ILE A 145 3.40 -14.56 11.44
C ILE A 145 2.55 -13.87 12.52
N GLU A 146 2.98 -13.93 13.76
CA GLU A 146 2.32 -13.32 14.91
C GLU A 146 2.38 -11.78 14.90
N PHE A 147 3.32 -11.19 14.15
CA PHE A 147 3.40 -9.75 14.01
C PHE A 147 2.24 -9.28 13.10
N PRO A 148 1.37 -8.37 13.59
CA PRO A 148 0.19 -7.97 12.83
C PRO A 148 0.57 -7.05 11.66
N SER A 149 -0.08 -7.26 10.51
CA SER A 149 0.00 -6.33 9.39
C SER A 149 -1.04 -5.22 9.56
N VAL A 150 -0.60 -4.06 10.05
CA VAL A 150 -1.47 -2.91 10.37
C VAL A 150 -1.03 -1.65 9.63
N SER A 151 -2.01 -0.87 9.19
CA SER A 151 -1.80 0.46 8.63
C SER A 151 -1.28 1.42 9.70
N ASP A 152 -0.45 2.40 9.32
CA ASP A 152 -0.21 3.57 10.17
C ASP A 152 -1.55 4.26 10.48
N PHE A 153 -1.81 4.46 11.78
CA PHE A 153 -3.09 5.02 12.24
C PHE A 153 -3.33 6.44 11.71
N GLY A 154 -2.28 7.26 11.66
CA GLY A 154 -2.38 8.63 11.15
C GLY A 154 -2.72 8.67 9.66
N ILE A 155 -2.14 7.77 8.87
CA ILE A 155 -2.46 7.66 7.44
C ILE A 155 -3.88 7.12 7.24
N ALA A 156 -4.28 6.08 7.97
CA ALA A 156 -5.64 5.53 7.87
C ALA A 156 -6.70 6.58 8.25
N ALA A 157 -6.45 7.36 9.31
CA ALA A 157 -7.34 8.46 9.72
C ALA A 157 -7.43 9.55 8.64
N ALA A 158 -6.29 9.98 8.08
CA ALA A 158 -6.25 10.99 7.02
C ALA A 158 -6.97 10.53 5.74
N LEU A 159 -6.82 9.26 5.36
CA LEU A 159 -7.52 8.66 4.21
C LEU A 159 -9.04 8.63 4.43
N LYS A 160 -9.48 8.22 5.62
CA LYS A 160 -10.91 8.20 5.96
C LYS A 160 -11.49 9.61 5.90
N GLU A 161 -10.89 10.57 6.58
CA GLU A 161 -11.34 11.96 6.63
C GLU A 161 -11.38 12.59 5.21
N ALA A 162 -10.30 12.41 4.43
CA ALA A 162 -10.25 12.89 3.05
C ALA A 162 -11.36 12.33 2.17
N GLY A 163 -11.64 11.03 2.31
CA GLY A 163 -12.71 10.38 1.53
C GLY A 163 -14.10 10.88 1.91
N GLU A 164 -14.37 11.07 3.20
CA GLU A 164 -15.63 11.61 3.71
C GLU A 164 -15.85 13.06 3.24
N GLU A 165 -14.82 13.91 3.31
CA GLU A 165 -14.87 15.30 2.82
C GLU A 165 -15.10 15.40 1.31
N LEU A 166 -14.57 14.45 0.53
CA LEU A 166 -14.79 14.34 -0.90
C LEU A 166 -16.14 13.74 -1.27
N GLY A 167 -16.95 13.31 -0.28
CA GLY A 167 -18.28 12.75 -0.48
C GLY A 167 -18.29 11.28 -0.94
N PHE A 168 -17.17 10.56 -0.84
CA PHE A 168 -17.14 9.13 -1.10
C PHE A 168 -17.78 8.33 0.04
N ARG A 169 -18.43 7.22 -0.30
CA ARG A 169 -18.82 6.24 0.70
C ARG A 169 -17.56 5.46 1.13
N ILE A 170 -17.14 5.68 2.38
CA ILE A 170 -15.91 5.11 2.93
C ILE A 170 -16.24 3.91 3.82
N HIS A 171 -15.53 2.82 3.58
CA HIS A 171 -15.47 1.67 4.45
C HIS A 171 -14.09 1.57 5.08
N THR A 172 -14.03 1.36 6.38
CA THR A 172 -12.77 1.10 7.09
C THR A 172 -12.77 -0.32 7.64
N GLY A 173 -11.64 -1.02 7.55
CA GLY A 173 -11.54 -2.37 8.11
C GLY A 173 -10.39 -3.17 7.55
N VAL A 174 -10.38 -4.45 7.91
CA VAL A 174 -9.37 -5.40 7.45
C VAL A 174 -9.63 -5.77 6.00
N VAL A 175 -8.56 -5.83 5.20
CA VAL A 175 -8.58 -6.36 3.83
C VAL A 175 -7.87 -7.70 3.76
N GLN A 176 -8.23 -8.53 2.80
CA GLN A 176 -7.50 -9.74 2.50
C GLN A 176 -6.42 -9.42 1.47
N CYS A 177 -5.16 -9.73 1.79
CA CYS A 177 -4.03 -9.62 0.88
C CYS A 177 -3.55 -11.03 0.50
N LYS A 178 -3.37 -11.28 -0.81
CA LYS A 178 -3.08 -12.60 -1.35
C LYS A 178 -2.05 -12.56 -2.47
N ASP A 179 -1.37 -13.69 -2.71
CA ASP A 179 -0.45 -13.86 -3.85
C ASP A 179 -1.15 -14.39 -5.11
N SER A 180 -2.23 -15.16 -4.95
CA SER A 180 -2.91 -15.77 -6.09
C SER A 180 -4.23 -15.11 -6.42
N PHE A 181 -4.28 -14.36 -7.53
CA PHE A 181 -5.52 -13.79 -8.06
C PHE A 181 -6.54 -14.89 -8.39
N TYR A 182 -6.14 -15.89 -9.14
CA TYR A 182 -7.02 -16.99 -9.57
C TYR A 182 -7.36 -17.97 -8.45
N GLY A 183 -6.58 -18.03 -7.38
CA GLY A 183 -6.93 -18.78 -6.16
C GLY A 183 -8.20 -18.26 -5.50
N GLN A 184 -8.55 -16.98 -5.71
CA GLN A 184 -9.82 -16.41 -5.27
C GLN A 184 -10.92 -16.51 -6.33
N HIS A 185 -10.62 -16.18 -7.59
CA HIS A 185 -11.64 -15.98 -8.64
C HIS A 185 -12.01 -17.28 -9.37
N SER A 186 -11.19 -18.31 -9.27
CA SER A 186 -11.44 -19.63 -9.84
C SER A 186 -10.84 -20.72 -8.95
N PRO A 187 -11.21 -20.77 -7.65
CA PRO A 187 -10.58 -21.66 -6.68
C PRO A 187 -10.74 -23.15 -7.05
N GLU A 188 -11.83 -23.53 -7.72
CA GLU A 188 -12.12 -24.88 -8.18
C GLU A 188 -11.04 -25.47 -9.13
N ARG A 189 -10.24 -24.60 -9.77
CA ARG A 189 -9.11 -25.01 -10.61
C ARG A 189 -7.86 -25.36 -9.81
N SER A 190 -7.85 -25.03 -8.52
CA SER A 190 -6.68 -25.25 -7.66
C SER A 190 -6.73 -26.61 -6.97
N PRO A 191 -5.60 -27.33 -6.90
CA PRO A 191 -5.51 -28.56 -6.10
C PRO A 191 -5.83 -28.37 -4.61
N VAL A 192 -5.69 -27.12 -4.11
CA VAL A 192 -5.96 -26.77 -2.70
C VAL A 192 -7.28 -26.03 -2.53
N TYR A 193 -8.24 -26.19 -3.44
CA TYR A 193 -9.47 -25.40 -3.47
C TYR A 193 -10.30 -25.47 -2.18
N TYR A 194 -10.33 -26.60 -1.49
CA TYR A 194 -11.05 -26.76 -0.22
C TYR A 194 -10.53 -25.80 0.85
N ASP A 195 -9.22 -25.68 0.99
CA ASP A 195 -8.58 -24.75 1.91
C ASP A 195 -8.90 -23.30 1.55
N LEU A 196 -8.85 -22.97 0.25
CA LEU A 196 -9.19 -21.62 -0.24
C LEU A 196 -10.64 -21.25 0.07
N LEU A 197 -11.60 -22.15 -0.16
CA LEU A 197 -13.01 -21.92 0.14
C LEU A 197 -13.27 -21.77 1.64
N GLN A 198 -12.65 -22.60 2.48
CA GLN A 198 -12.81 -22.51 3.93
C GLN A 198 -12.22 -21.21 4.49
N LYS A 199 -11.06 -20.77 4.02
CA LYS A 199 -10.45 -19.49 4.39
C LYS A 199 -11.33 -18.33 3.95
N TRP A 200 -11.82 -18.36 2.71
CA TRP A 200 -12.73 -17.32 2.20
C TRP A 200 -13.99 -17.18 3.04
N GLU A 201 -14.62 -18.28 3.41
CA GLU A 201 -15.79 -18.27 4.29
C GLU A 201 -15.47 -17.71 5.69
N SER A 202 -14.29 -18.03 6.23
CA SER A 202 -13.84 -17.49 7.50
C SER A 202 -13.66 -15.97 7.44
N TRP A 203 -13.08 -15.45 6.36
CA TRP A 203 -12.89 -14.01 6.17
C TRP A 203 -14.21 -13.25 6.04
N LYS A 204 -15.19 -13.82 5.35
CA LYS A 204 -16.54 -13.27 5.30
C LYS A 204 -17.14 -13.15 6.69
N ARG A 205 -17.07 -14.21 7.49
CA ARG A 205 -17.59 -14.23 8.88
C ARG A 205 -16.87 -13.27 9.80
N LEU A 206 -15.59 -12.99 9.55
CA LEU A 206 -14.79 -12.00 10.26
C LEU A 206 -15.07 -10.55 9.81
N GLY A 207 -15.90 -10.35 8.79
CA GLY A 207 -16.28 -9.03 8.31
C GLY A 207 -15.19 -8.33 7.50
N VAL A 208 -14.30 -9.09 6.87
CA VAL A 208 -13.27 -8.56 5.96
C VAL A 208 -13.93 -7.76 4.85
N LYS A 209 -13.45 -6.55 4.58
CA LYS A 209 -14.12 -5.60 3.68
C LYS A 209 -13.86 -5.86 2.22
N ALA A 210 -12.61 -6.11 1.87
CA ALA A 210 -12.20 -6.23 0.46
C ALA A 210 -10.96 -7.12 0.31
N SER A 211 -10.62 -7.42 -0.94
CA SER A 211 -9.48 -8.24 -1.33
C SER A 211 -8.58 -7.48 -2.30
N GLU A 212 -7.27 -7.53 -2.05
CA GLU A 212 -6.21 -6.91 -2.86
C GLU A 212 -4.91 -7.76 -2.75
N MET A 213 -3.73 -7.26 -3.16
CA MET A 213 -2.56 -8.13 -3.30
C MET A 213 -1.24 -7.58 -2.70
N GLU A 214 -1.20 -6.40 -2.05
CA GLU A 214 0.07 -5.78 -1.62
C GLU A 214 0.11 -5.24 -0.19
N SER A 215 -1.05 -4.90 0.42
CA SER A 215 -1.06 -4.18 1.71
C SER A 215 -0.41 -4.94 2.84
N ALA A 216 -0.54 -6.26 2.91
CA ALA A 216 0.08 -7.01 4.00
C ALA A 216 1.60 -6.92 3.95
N ALA A 217 2.19 -7.09 2.77
CA ALA A 217 3.61 -6.92 2.57
C ALA A 217 4.04 -5.48 2.89
N LEU A 218 3.36 -4.47 2.32
CA LEU A 218 3.72 -3.06 2.51
C LEU A 218 3.65 -2.63 3.99
N PHE A 219 2.64 -3.05 4.75
CA PHE A 219 2.53 -2.67 6.16
C PHE A 219 3.63 -3.30 7.02
N VAL A 220 3.97 -4.56 6.76
CA VAL A 220 5.03 -5.26 7.49
C VAL A 220 6.42 -4.74 7.10
N VAL A 221 6.67 -4.52 5.81
CA VAL A 221 7.92 -3.91 5.32
C VAL A 221 8.11 -2.51 5.90
N ALA A 222 7.05 -1.69 5.90
CA ALA A 222 7.10 -0.35 6.49
C ALA A 222 7.46 -0.39 7.98
N ALA A 223 6.88 -1.33 8.74
CA ALA A 223 7.21 -1.53 10.14
C ALA A 223 8.69 -1.94 10.33
N ALA A 224 9.20 -2.85 9.49
CA ALA A 224 10.60 -3.29 9.51
C ALA A 224 11.58 -2.15 9.18
N LEU A 225 11.19 -1.25 8.28
CA LEU A 225 12.01 -0.09 7.87
C LEU A 225 11.83 1.14 8.78
N GLY A 226 10.88 1.11 9.71
CA GLY A 226 10.57 2.25 10.58
C GLY A 226 9.92 3.43 9.85
N VAL A 227 9.17 3.16 8.78
CA VAL A 227 8.46 4.17 7.97
C VAL A 227 6.94 4.01 8.09
N ARG A 228 6.18 4.99 7.61
CA ARG A 228 4.71 4.99 7.68
C ARG A 228 4.09 4.46 6.38
N CYS A 229 3.10 3.57 6.48
CA CYS A 229 2.35 3.10 5.32
C CYS A 229 0.87 2.96 5.63
N GLY A 230 0.02 3.35 4.67
CA GLY A 230 -1.42 3.11 4.68
C GLY A 230 -1.95 2.86 3.27
N SER A 231 -3.19 2.35 3.16
CA SER A 231 -3.76 1.96 1.87
C SER A 231 -5.21 2.36 1.74
N CYS A 232 -5.60 2.81 0.53
CA CYS A 232 -6.99 2.93 0.14
C CYS A 232 -7.23 2.35 -1.26
N PHE A 233 -8.45 1.88 -1.48
CA PHE A 233 -8.82 1.16 -2.69
C PHE A 233 -10.16 1.63 -3.23
N HIS A 234 -10.23 1.83 -4.53
CA HIS A 234 -11.49 1.93 -5.24
C HIS A 234 -12.07 0.53 -5.47
N VAL A 235 -13.31 0.32 -5.08
CA VAL A 235 -14.01 -0.97 -5.26
C VAL A 235 -14.46 -1.07 -6.71
N VAL A 236 -13.96 -2.05 -7.45
CA VAL A 236 -14.32 -2.25 -8.86
C VAL A 236 -15.40 -3.31 -9.05
N TRP A 237 -15.53 -4.24 -8.10
CA TRP A 237 -16.47 -5.35 -8.18
C TRP A 237 -16.65 -6.00 -6.80
N ASN A 238 -17.74 -6.77 -6.59
CA ASN A 238 -17.95 -7.55 -5.36
C ASN A 238 -18.58 -8.91 -5.71
N GLN A 239 -17.78 -9.98 -5.64
CA GLN A 239 -18.20 -11.31 -6.01
C GLN A 239 -19.30 -11.89 -5.09
N GLU A 240 -19.35 -11.49 -3.82
CA GLU A 240 -20.35 -12.00 -2.89
C GLU A 240 -21.74 -11.34 -3.15
N ARG A 241 -21.74 -10.05 -3.54
CA ARG A 241 -22.96 -9.39 -4.02
C ARG A 241 -23.48 -10.02 -5.31
N GLU A 242 -22.57 -10.31 -6.26
CA GLU A 242 -22.95 -10.98 -7.52
C GLU A 242 -23.54 -12.36 -7.24
N LYS A 243 -22.91 -13.19 -6.41
CA LYS A 243 -23.43 -14.50 -6.00
C LYS A 243 -24.78 -14.41 -5.29
N ALA A 244 -25.01 -13.34 -4.53
CA ALA A 244 -26.27 -13.07 -3.85
C ALA A 244 -27.34 -12.44 -4.75
N GLY A 245 -27.06 -12.19 -6.04
CA GLY A 245 -27.98 -11.50 -6.96
C GLY A 245 -28.29 -10.05 -6.57
N MET A 246 -27.41 -9.42 -5.79
CA MET A 246 -27.61 -8.04 -5.34
C MET A 246 -27.17 -7.05 -6.42
N PHE A 247 -27.83 -5.89 -6.45
CA PHE A 247 -27.48 -4.81 -7.38
C PHE A 247 -26.01 -4.38 -7.22
N MET A 248 -25.32 -4.26 -8.37
CA MET A 248 -23.97 -3.71 -8.47
C MET A 248 -23.96 -2.59 -9.51
N PRO A 249 -23.64 -1.34 -9.11
CA PRO A 249 -23.49 -0.27 -10.08
C PRO A 249 -22.28 -0.54 -10.98
N MET A 250 -22.41 -0.20 -12.27
CA MET A 250 -21.26 -0.16 -13.16
C MET A 250 -20.41 1.07 -12.80
N THR A 251 -19.09 0.88 -12.68
CA THR A 251 -18.14 1.99 -12.49
C THR A 251 -16.98 1.82 -13.46
N GLU A 252 -16.76 2.84 -14.29
CA GLU A 252 -15.60 2.95 -15.18
C GLU A 252 -14.54 3.88 -14.56
N ASP A 253 -14.98 4.83 -13.73
CA ASP A 253 -14.07 5.76 -13.04
C ASP A 253 -13.45 5.10 -11.81
N THR A 254 -12.18 4.77 -11.89
CA THR A 254 -11.39 4.23 -10.78
C THR A 254 -10.58 5.31 -10.04
N SER A 255 -10.84 6.60 -10.32
CA SER A 255 -10.08 7.72 -9.75
C SER A 255 -10.37 8.00 -8.26
N GLY A 256 -11.40 7.38 -7.67
CA GLY A 256 -11.80 7.64 -6.28
C GLY A 256 -10.67 7.47 -5.29
N ALA A 257 -9.95 6.34 -5.33
CA ALA A 257 -8.80 6.11 -4.44
C ALA A 257 -7.65 7.11 -4.71
N ILE A 258 -7.46 7.55 -5.95
CA ILE A 258 -6.44 8.57 -6.30
C ILE A 258 -6.79 9.89 -5.62
N LYS A 259 -8.02 10.38 -5.78
CA LYS A 259 -8.47 11.65 -5.17
C LYS A 259 -8.36 11.62 -3.64
N VAL A 260 -8.79 10.51 -3.04
CA VAL A 260 -8.68 10.30 -1.59
C VAL A 260 -7.22 10.26 -1.15
N GLY A 261 -6.35 9.54 -1.86
CA GLY A 261 -4.92 9.45 -1.56
C GLY A 261 -4.21 10.80 -1.65
N ILE A 262 -4.49 11.60 -2.69
CA ILE A 262 -3.93 12.96 -2.85
C ILE A 262 -4.35 13.86 -1.69
N GLU A 263 -5.64 13.90 -1.34
CA GLU A 263 -6.13 14.76 -0.27
C GLU A 263 -5.59 14.30 1.10
N ALA A 264 -5.49 12.99 1.33
CA ALA A 264 -4.86 12.46 2.53
C ALA A 264 -3.38 12.86 2.64
N VAL A 265 -2.61 12.83 1.55
CA VAL A 265 -1.21 13.31 1.55
C VAL A 265 -1.13 14.79 1.90
N LYS A 266 -2.01 15.65 1.40
CA LYS A 266 -2.06 17.06 1.79
C LYS A 266 -2.32 17.24 3.29
N LYS A 267 -3.26 16.46 3.87
CA LYS A 267 -3.54 16.46 5.32
C LYS A 267 -2.31 16.02 6.12
N LEU A 268 -1.62 14.96 5.70
CA LEU A 268 -0.39 14.48 6.35
C LEU A 268 0.72 15.54 6.30
N ILE A 269 0.92 16.20 5.16
CA ILE A 269 1.88 17.30 5.02
C ILE A 269 1.55 18.43 6.01
N ALA A 270 0.28 18.87 6.07
CA ALA A 270 -0.15 19.92 6.97
C ALA A 270 0.04 19.55 8.45
N GLN A 271 -0.23 18.30 8.82
CA GLN A 271 0.00 17.78 10.18
C GLN A 271 1.49 17.75 10.53
N ASP A 272 2.34 17.25 9.61
CA ASP A 272 3.77 17.13 9.84
C ASP A 272 4.47 18.50 9.91
N LEU A 273 3.99 19.51 9.16
CA LEU A 273 4.47 20.88 9.26
C LEU A 273 4.13 21.52 10.62
N LYS A 274 2.93 21.27 11.17
CA LYS A 274 2.53 21.75 12.50
C LYS A 274 3.38 21.16 13.63
N LYS A 275 3.83 19.90 13.50
CA LYS A 275 4.67 19.25 14.51
C LYS A 275 6.11 19.80 14.56
N LYS A 276 6.55 20.50 13.52
CA LYS A 276 7.89 21.08 13.42
C LYS A 276 7.97 22.54 13.93
N GLN A 277 6.81 23.15 14.19
CA GLN A 277 6.66 24.46 14.84
C GLN A 277 6.56 24.34 16.35
#